data_1b771742c6783af424eb98ea9c44e779
#
_entry.id   1b771742c6783af424eb98ea9c44e779
#
_cell.length_a   1.000
_cell.length_b   1.000
_cell.length_c   1.000
_cell.angle_alpha   90.00
_cell.angle_beta   90.00
_cell.angle_gamma   90.00
#
_symmetry.space_group_name_H-M   'P 1'
#
loop_
_entity.id
_entity.type
_entity.pdbx_description
1 polymer ?
#
loop_
_entity_poly.entity_id
_entity_poly.type
_entity_poly.pdbx_seq_one_letter_code
_entity_poly.pdbx_strand_id
1 'polypeptide(L)'
;MKRKISTLDLKIGMFVAELDRSWVDVPFEAPFQLQGYKVTSSEDIKKTQEFCKYVYIDPTLGIGSTRYIEDEHDLTTFLQKFEKLVDKAPEIYPDKRTVQEEAPKARQVVDDTMHVYQRVISDVQQGKTVDRKGVEKVVDSLVDSLTRNQTAINWLIRLKQQSNAAYDQSISVCVMALTFGHYLGIPKSELNQLGSAALLQDIGKIHLPTELLNKADPLTPAELKIVRSHVDMSVKMLRKQSNLPPKVIDIVYSHHERFDGSGYPRGLETGQIGILSTIAGLVDSYEAMMSDRPYREPKTSFQALMEIYDERDRLLPNAIVEQFIQCVGIFPVGSFVELTSGEVGVVVYRDRIQQLKPKVMIILDKDGRKISEPETINLASQYVVPDTMPKLVNKVIDPKIYDIDPSYFFA
;
A
#
# COMPACT_ATOMS: atom_id res chain seq x y z
N MET A 1 -10.78 -22.55 17.50
CA MET A 1 -9.83 -21.44 17.29
C MET A 1 -8.69 -21.96 16.44
N LYS A 2 -8.48 -21.37 15.26
CA LYS A 2 -7.44 -21.80 14.33
C LYS A 2 -6.06 -21.54 14.93
N ARG A 3 -5.11 -22.44 14.71
CA ARG A 3 -3.75 -22.34 15.22
C ARG A 3 -2.73 -22.61 14.13
N LYS A 4 -1.71 -21.75 14.03
CA LYS A 4 -0.64 -21.83 13.06
C LYS A 4 0.36 -22.92 13.43
N ILE A 5 0.72 -23.75 12.48
CA ILE A 5 1.79 -24.76 12.64
C ILE A 5 2.66 -24.81 11.38
N SER A 6 3.92 -25.22 11.55
CA SER A 6 4.76 -25.58 10.40
C SER A 6 4.16 -26.78 9.66
N THR A 7 4.27 -26.79 8.33
CA THR A 7 3.86 -27.98 7.55
C THR A 7 4.70 -29.21 7.88
N LEU A 8 5.87 -29.05 8.48
CA LEU A 8 6.70 -30.15 9.01
C LEU A 8 6.08 -30.82 10.25
N ASP A 9 5.21 -30.12 10.98
CA ASP A 9 4.50 -30.63 12.15
C ASP A 9 3.10 -31.20 11.84
N LEU A 10 2.70 -31.20 10.54
CA LEU A 10 1.44 -31.79 10.09
C LEU A 10 1.40 -33.28 10.34
N LYS A 11 0.24 -33.75 10.83
CA LYS A 11 -0.03 -35.17 11.10
C LYS A 11 -1.38 -35.58 10.54
N ILE A 12 -1.50 -36.88 10.19
CA ILE A 12 -2.76 -37.45 9.78
C ILE A 12 -3.78 -37.28 10.91
N GLY A 13 -4.98 -36.85 10.58
CA GLY A 13 -6.06 -36.53 11.52
C GLY A 13 -6.24 -35.07 11.87
N MET A 14 -5.26 -34.19 11.53
CA MET A 14 -5.39 -32.74 11.65
C MET A 14 -6.35 -32.18 10.59
N PHE A 15 -7.03 -31.08 10.93
CA PHE A 15 -7.87 -30.36 9.99
C PHE A 15 -7.18 -29.03 9.61
N VAL A 16 -6.75 -28.91 8.37
CA VAL A 16 -6.19 -27.68 7.80
C VAL A 16 -7.35 -26.76 7.43
N ALA A 17 -7.47 -25.65 8.13
CA ALA A 17 -8.53 -24.67 7.95
C ALA A 17 -8.14 -23.55 6.98
N GLU A 18 -6.84 -23.21 6.93
CA GLU A 18 -6.28 -22.20 6.01
C GLU A 18 -4.85 -22.57 5.61
N LEU A 19 -4.43 -22.11 4.43
CA LEU A 19 -3.07 -22.23 3.92
C LEU A 19 -2.31 -20.93 4.18
N ASP A 20 -0.99 -20.92 3.99
CA ASP A 20 -0.13 -19.74 4.01
C ASP A 20 -0.29 -18.86 2.75
N ARG A 21 -1.21 -19.21 1.88
CA ARG A 21 -1.56 -18.53 0.64
C ARG A 21 -3.04 -18.71 0.32
N SER A 22 -3.54 -17.94 -0.66
CA SER A 22 -4.92 -18.11 -1.13
C SER A 22 -5.13 -19.51 -1.74
N TRP A 23 -6.27 -20.13 -1.46
CA TRP A 23 -6.67 -21.40 -2.09
C TRP A 23 -6.71 -21.34 -3.62
N VAL A 24 -6.88 -20.14 -4.18
CA VAL A 24 -6.92 -19.91 -5.64
C VAL A 24 -5.52 -19.98 -6.25
N ASP A 25 -4.47 -19.76 -5.45
CA ASP A 25 -3.07 -19.78 -5.90
C ASP A 25 -2.45 -21.18 -5.83
N VAL A 26 -3.23 -22.18 -5.38
CA VAL A 26 -2.79 -23.57 -5.35
C VAL A 26 -3.17 -24.23 -6.68
N PRO A 27 -2.25 -24.96 -7.35
CA PRO A 27 -2.55 -25.65 -8.63
C PRO A 27 -3.78 -26.54 -8.52
N PHE A 28 -4.57 -26.63 -9.59
CA PHE A 28 -5.84 -27.38 -9.64
C PHE A 28 -5.67 -28.89 -9.32
N GLU A 29 -4.47 -29.40 -9.42
CA GLU A 29 -4.10 -30.79 -9.10
C GLU A 29 -3.84 -31.03 -7.60
N ALA A 30 -3.83 -29.97 -6.78
CA ALA A 30 -3.69 -30.13 -5.35
C ALA A 30 -4.97 -30.75 -4.75
N PRO A 31 -4.86 -31.67 -3.77
CA PRO A 31 -6.01 -32.41 -3.22
C PRO A 31 -6.93 -31.53 -2.36
N PHE A 32 -6.75 -30.22 -2.39
CA PHE A 32 -7.39 -29.25 -1.53
C PHE A 32 -8.58 -28.63 -2.26
N GLN A 33 -9.78 -28.93 -1.81
CA GLN A 33 -10.97 -28.19 -2.23
C GLN A 33 -11.01 -26.84 -1.50
N LEU A 34 -11.68 -25.86 -2.07
CA LEU A 34 -11.78 -24.44 -1.67
C LEU A 34 -12.18 -24.13 -0.21
N GLN A 35 -12.29 -25.12 0.63
CA GLN A 35 -12.69 -24.99 2.04
C GLN A 35 -11.93 -26.04 2.83
N GLY A 36 -11.02 -25.71 3.69
CA GLY A 36 -10.30 -26.54 4.63
C GLY A 36 -10.42 -28.08 4.43
N TYR A 37 -9.43 -28.83 4.75
CA TYR A 37 -9.46 -30.29 4.54
C TYR A 37 -8.86 -31.04 5.74
N LYS A 38 -9.31 -32.29 5.92
CA LYS A 38 -8.72 -33.18 6.90
C LYS A 38 -7.57 -33.96 6.29
N VAL A 39 -6.42 -33.90 6.92
CA VAL A 39 -5.24 -34.69 6.52
C VAL A 39 -5.51 -36.15 6.76
N THR A 40 -5.60 -36.94 5.71
CA THR A 40 -5.98 -38.38 5.76
C THR A 40 -4.83 -39.29 5.41
N SER A 41 -3.80 -38.80 4.74
CA SER A 41 -2.68 -39.59 4.24
C SER A 41 -1.34 -38.85 4.35
N SER A 42 -0.25 -39.61 4.25
CA SER A 42 1.09 -39.04 4.13
C SER A 42 1.31 -38.29 2.80
N GLU A 43 0.53 -38.60 1.79
CA GLU A 43 0.54 -37.91 0.51
C GLU A 43 -0.04 -36.50 0.64
N ASP A 44 -1.12 -36.31 1.42
CA ASP A 44 -1.67 -35.00 1.74
C ASP A 44 -0.64 -34.10 2.44
N ILE A 45 0.14 -34.69 3.36
CA ILE A 45 1.22 -33.96 4.06
C ILE A 45 2.29 -33.50 3.06
N LYS A 46 2.80 -34.41 2.20
CA LYS A 46 3.82 -34.09 1.22
C LYS A 46 3.35 -32.99 0.27
N LYS A 47 2.15 -33.14 -0.29
CA LYS A 47 1.59 -32.13 -1.19
C LYS A 47 1.43 -30.77 -0.50
N THR A 48 1.03 -30.75 0.76
CA THR A 48 0.94 -29.50 1.53
C THR A 48 2.32 -28.88 1.73
N GLN A 49 3.34 -29.68 2.01
CA GLN A 49 4.73 -29.24 2.19
C GLN A 49 5.36 -28.71 0.90
N GLU A 50 4.95 -29.21 -0.27
CA GLU A 50 5.41 -28.69 -1.57
C GLU A 50 4.95 -27.27 -1.84
N PHE A 51 3.74 -26.90 -1.37
CA PHE A 51 3.12 -25.61 -1.70
C PHE A 51 3.12 -24.62 -0.53
N CYS A 52 3.18 -25.09 0.72
CA CYS A 52 3.04 -24.25 1.91
C CYS A 52 4.18 -24.47 2.89
N LYS A 53 4.61 -23.39 3.57
CA LYS A 53 5.59 -23.46 4.66
C LYS A 53 4.92 -23.66 6.02
N TYR A 54 3.74 -23.08 6.18
CA TYR A 54 2.90 -23.23 7.38
C TYR A 54 1.42 -23.31 6.98
N VAL A 55 0.60 -23.77 7.89
CA VAL A 55 -0.86 -23.86 7.73
C VAL A 55 -1.53 -23.51 9.05
N TYR A 56 -2.79 -23.12 8.98
CA TYR A 56 -3.64 -22.97 10.15
C TYR A 56 -4.51 -24.21 10.32
N ILE A 57 -4.37 -24.87 11.46
CA ILE A 57 -5.20 -26.03 11.81
C ILE A 57 -6.33 -25.61 12.75
N ASP A 58 -7.48 -26.29 12.65
CA ASP A 58 -8.55 -26.18 13.63
C ASP A 58 -8.60 -27.43 14.50
N PRO A 59 -8.13 -27.36 15.77
CA PRO A 59 -8.12 -28.51 16.66
C PRO A 59 -9.52 -29.00 17.07
N THR A 60 -10.58 -28.24 16.81
CA THR A 60 -11.97 -28.66 17.08
C THR A 60 -12.53 -29.57 16.00
N LEU A 61 -11.92 -29.55 14.81
CA LEU A 61 -12.32 -30.36 13.64
C LEU A 61 -11.36 -31.53 13.38
N GLY A 62 -10.25 -31.61 14.13
CA GLY A 62 -9.23 -32.64 14.00
C GLY A 62 -8.33 -32.72 15.21
N ILE A 63 -7.23 -33.49 15.12
CA ILE A 63 -6.24 -33.53 16.19
C ILE A 63 -5.40 -32.24 16.22
N GLY A 64 -5.00 -31.81 17.44
CA GLY A 64 -4.12 -30.67 17.64
C GLY A 64 -2.64 -30.99 17.40
N SER A 65 -1.78 -29.98 17.41
CA SER A 65 -0.32 -30.11 17.41
C SER A 65 0.25 -29.95 18.82
N THR A 66 1.42 -30.50 19.07
CA THR A 66 2.22 -30.22 20.28
C THR A 66 3.15 -29.02 20.07
N ARG A 67 3.32 -28.57 18.83
CA ARG A 67 4.12 -27.42 18.45
C ARG A 67 3.24 -26.46 17.67
N TYR A 68 2.97 -25.32 18.27
CA TYR A 68 2.32 -24.19 17.61
C TYR A 68 3.38 -23.11 17.37
N ILE A 69 3.25 -22.38 16.29
CA ILE A 69 4.07 -21.18 16.07
C ILE A 69 3.48 -20.08 16.97
N GLU A 70 4.22 -19.73 18.03
CA GLU A 70 3.80 -18.74 19.04
C GLU A 70 3.97 -17.29 18.54
N ASP A 71 3.34 -16.94 17.43
CA ASP A 71 3.28 -15.54 16.97
C ASP A 71 2.09 -14.77 17.56
N GLU A 72 1.20 -15.46 18.32
CA GLU A 72 -0.09 -14.87 18.72
C GLU A 72 0.02 -13.79 19.81
N HIS A 73 0.99 -13.85 20.71
CA HIS A 73 1.00 -12.92 21.85
C HIS A 73 1.40 -11.50 21.43
N ASP A 74 2.35 -11.33 20.54
CA ASP A 74 2.81 -10.03 20.09
C ASP A 74 1.87 -9.39 19.07
N LEU A 75 1.34 -10.19 18.15
CA LEU A 75 0.33 -9.74 17.20
C LEU A 75 -0.97 -9.33 17.90
N THR A 76 -1.42 -10.13 18.88
CA THR A 76 -2.63 -9.81 19.67
C THR A 76 -2.46 -8.50 20.44
N THR A 77 -1.30 -8.27 21.04
CA THR A 77 -0.97 -7.01 21.72
C THR A 77 -0.93 -5.84 20.75
N PHE A 78 -0.40 -6.04 19.55
CA PHE A 78 -0.39 -5.02 18.50
C PHE A 78 -1.81 -4.72 18.01
N LEU A 79 -2.61 -5.74 17.71
CA LEU A 79 -4.01 -5.57 17.29
C LEU A 79 -4.85 -4.86 18.35
N GLN A 80 -4.66 -5.17 19.63
CA GLN A 80 -5.32 -4.47 20.73
C GLN A 80 -4.91 -2.99 20.83
N LYS A 81 -3.64 -2.69 20.56
CA LYS A 81 -3.19 -1.29 20.44
C LYS A 81 -3.80 -0.60 19.24
N PHE A 82 -3.90 -1.32 18.13
CA PHE A 82 -4.52 -0.83 16.91
C PHE A 82 -6.04 -0.62 17.09
N GLU A 83 -6.76 -1.59 17.66
CA GLU A 83 -8.19 -1.44 17.98
C GLU A 83 -8.46 -0.25 18.87
N LYS A 84 -7.62 0.01 19.87
CA LYS A 84 -7.74 1.21 20.72
C LYS A 84 -7.49 2.53 19.98
N LEU A 85 -6.66 2.52 18.93
CA LEU A 85 -6.44 3.68 18.05
C LEU A 85 -7.61 3.90 17.09
N VAL A 86 -8.27 2.81 16.67
CA VAL A 86 -9.35 2.78 15.68
C VAL A 86 -10.73 2.54 16.35
N ASP A 87 -10.88 2.76 17.64
CA ASP A 87 -12.07 2.43 18.46
C ASP A 87 -13.39 3.12 18.01
N LYS A 88 -13.41 3.53 16.77
CA LYS A 88 -14.64 3.83 16.01
C LYS A 88 -14.54 3.09 14.68
N ALA A 89 -15.59 2.34 14.35
CA ALA A 89 -15.83 1.96 12.95
C ALA A 89 -15.50 3.18 12.08
N PRO A 90 -14.73 3.03 10.99
CA PRO A 90 -14.33 4.19 10.19
C PRO A 90 -15.59 5.01 9.91
N GLU A 91 -15.74 6.15 10.58
CA GLU A 91 -16.80 7.07 10.26
C GLU A 91 -16.61 7.32 8.78
N ILE A 92 -17.56 6.85 7.98
CA ILE A 92 -17.60 7.14 6.56
C ILE A 92 -17.83 8.63 6.48
N TYR A 93 -16.75 9.41 6.46
CA TYR A 93 -16.85 10.83 6.22
C TYR A 93 -17.21 11.00 4.74
N PRO A 94 -18.48 11.40 4.44
CA PRO A 94 -18.84 11.68 3.07
C PRO A 94 -17.95 12.84 2.59
N ASP A 95 -17.51 12.75 1.33
CA ASP A 95 -16.81 13.86 0.70
C ASP A 95 -17.66 15.13 0.86
N LYS A 96 -17.07 16.18 1.43
CA LYS A 96 -17.73 17.47 1.69
C LYS A 96 -17.85 18.31 0.42
N ARG A 97 -17.09 17.94 -0.62
CA ARG A 97 -17.03 18.60 -1.92
C ARG A 97 -16.92 17.58 -3.02
N THR A 98 -17.32 17.95 -4.22
CA THR A 98 -17.03 17.16 -5.41
C THR A 98 -15.55 17.23 -5.77
N VAL A 99 -15.07 16.31 -6.61
CA VAL A 99 -13.68 16.33 -7.13
C VAL A 99 -13.41 17.65 -7.87
N GLN A 100 -14.36 18.10 -8.70
CA GLN A 100 -14.24 19.35 -9.49
C GLN A 100 -14.11 20.58 -8.61
N GLU A 101 -14.85 20.65 -7.49
CA GLU A 101 -14.78 21.77 -6.54
C GLU A 101 -13.49 21.78 -5.72
N GLU A 102 -12.93 20.61 -5.39
CA GLU A 102 -11.73 20.51 -4.57
C GLU A 102 -10.44 20.51 -5.40
N ALA A 103 -10.44 20.04 -6.66
CA ALA A 103 -9.24 19.86 -7.47
C ALA A 103 -8.37 21.12 -7.59
N PRO A 104 -8.89 22.35 -7.80
CA PRO A 104 -8.05 23.56 -7.87
C PRO A 104 -7.30 23.82 -6.55
N LYS A 105 -7.97 23.62 -5.41
CA LYS A 105 -7.37 23.82 -4.08
C LYS A 105 -6.41 22.70 -3.73
N ALA A 106 -6.75 21.47 -4.04
CA ALA A 106 -5.85 20.33 -3.85
C ALA A 106 -4.56 20.49 -4.67
N ARG A 107 -4.65 21.00 -5.90
CA ARG A 107 -3.47 21.33 -6.74
C ARG A 107 -2.56 22.33 -6.04
N GLN A 108 -3.12 23.43 -5.51
CA GLN A 108 -2.36 24.43 -4.77
C GLN A 108 -1.66 23.82 -3.56
N VAL A 109 -2.36 22.98 -2.78
CA VAL A 109 -1.79 22.31 -1.60
C VAL A 109 -0.64 21.37 -1.98
N VAL A 110 -0.76 20.64 -3.08
CA VAL A 110 0.32 19.77 -3.59
C VAL A 110 1.51 20.60 -4.04
N ASP A 111 1.29 21.70 -4.77
CA ASP A 111 2.36 22.60 -5.21
C ASP A 111 3.08 23.27 -4.04
N ASP A 112 2.34 23.75 -3.04
CA ASP A 112 2.91 24.30 -1.81
C ASP A 112 3.74 23.24 -1.05
N THR A 113 3.26 22.00 -0.99
CA THR A 113 3.99 20.89 -0.37
C THR A 113 5.29 20.61 -1.11
N MET A 114 5.27 20.61 -2.44
CA MET A 114 6.46 20.44 -3.27
C MET A 114 7.49 21.55 -3.02
N HIS A 115 7.06 22.82 -2.99
CA HIS A 115 7.94 23.96 -2.72
C HIS A 115 8.57 23.88 -1.31
N VAL A 116 7.79 23.50 -0.29
CA VAL A 116 8.31 23.34 1.07
C VAL A 116 9.30 22.18 1.12
N TYR A 117 8.99 21.05 0.49
CA TYR A 117 9.89 19.89 0.47
C TYR A 117 11.22 20.20 -0.25
N GLN A 118 11.18 20.87 -1.41
CA GLN A 118 12.37 21.32 -2.13
C GLN A 118 13.24 22.26 -1.26
N ARG A 119 12.60 23.18 -0.53
CA ARG A 119 13.29 24.03 0.43
C ARG A 119 13.96 23.25 1.54
N VAL A 120 13.26 22.27 2.10
CA VAL A 120 13.82 21.37 3.13
C VAL A 120 15.06 20.63 2.61
N ILE A 121 15.00 20.08 1.39
CA ILE A 121 16.16 19.43 0.74
C ILE A 121 17.33 20.41 0.62
N SER A 122 17.08 21.61 0.10
CA SER A 122 18.11 22.67 -0.07
C SER A 122 18.72 23.10 1.27
N ASP A 123 17.90 23.30 2.30
CA ASP A 123 18.36 23.70 3.64
C ASP A 123 19.24 22.62 4.26
N VAL A 124 18.84 21.36 4.13
CA VAL A 124 19.62 20.21 4.62
C VAL A 124 20.95 20.09 3.89
N GLN A 125 20.98 20.24 2.55
CA GLN A 125 22.21 20.24 1.76
C GLN A 125 23.19 21.34 2.18
N GLN A 126 22.65 22.50 2.60
CA GLN A 126 23.41 23.64 3.09
C GLN A 126 23.75 23.56 4.60
N GLY A 127 23.39 22.47 5.26
CA GLY A 127 23.60 22.30 6.72
C GLY A 127 22.73 23.19 7.60
N LYS A 128 21.66 23.82 7.02
CA LYS A 128 20.71 24.67 7.73
C LYS A 128 19.65 23.82 8.49
N THR A 129 18.90 24.47 9.34
CA THR A 129 17.78 23.86 10.08
C THR A 129 16.57 23.63 9.18
N VAL A 130 15.92 22.49 9.34
CA VAL A 130 14.66 22.16 8.66
C VAL A 130 13.54 23.10 9.16
N ASP A 131 12.81 23.71 8.23
CA ASP A 131 11.63 24.52 8.54
C ASP A 131 10.46 23.63 9.01
N ARG A 132 10.51 23.27 10.31
CA ARG A 132 9.45 22.49 10.94
C ARG A 132 8.06 23.09 10.73
N LYS A 133 7.91 24.42 10.91
CA LYS A 133 6.60 25.08 10.80
C LYS A 133 6.07 25.03 9.37
N GLY A 134 6.93 25.15 8.39
CA GLY A 134 6.57 24.97 6.98
C GLY A 134 6.08 23.56 6.70
N VAL A 135 6.79 22.53 7.19
CA VAL A 135 6.39 21.12 7.05
C VAL A 135 5.03 20.87 7.73
N GLU A 136 4.87 21.26 9.00
CA GLU A 136 3.60 21.07 9.74
C GLU A 136 2.42 21.77 9.03
N LYS A 137 2.64 22.97 8.49
CA LYS A 137 1.61 23.73 7.77
C LYS A 137 1.15 23.03 6.49
N VAL A 138 2.08 22.52 5.67
CA VAL A 138 1.67 21.84 4.42
C VAL A 138 1.02 20.49 4.70
N VAL A 139 1.50 19.75 5.70
CA VAL A 139 0.86 18.49 6.13
C VAL A 139 -0.55 18.75 6.67
N ASP A 140 -0.76 19.78 7.48
CA ASP A 140 -2.10 20.18 7.95
C ASP A 140 -3.03 20.54 6.78
N SER A 141 -2.51 21.25 5.76
CA SER A 141 -3.26 21.57 4.54
C SER A 141 -3.62 20.33 3.72
N LEU A 142 -2.72 19.32 3.67
CA LEU A 142 -2.98 18.03 3.04
C LEU A 142 -4.10 17.29 3.77
N VAL A 143 -4.05 17.21 5.11
CA VAL A 143 -5.10 16.58 5.95
C VAL A 143 -6.45 17.27 5.73
N ASP A 144 -6.47 18.59 5.69
CA ASP A 144 -7.69 19.34 5.44
C ASP A 144 -8.25 19.09 4.04
N SER A 145 -7.40 18.98 3.01
CA SER A 145 -7.82 18.66 1.65
C SER A 145 -8.39 17.24 1.56
N LEU A 146 -7.73 16.25 2.17
CA LEU A 146 -8.23 14.87 2.28
C LEU A 146 -9.60 14.80 2.94
N THR A 147 -9.81 15.59 4.01
CA THR A 147 -11.09 15.66 4.72
C THR A 147 -12.21 16.26 3.87
N ARG A 148 -11.89 17.13 2.91
CA ARG A 148 -12.87 17.70 1.97
C ARG A 148 -13.18 16.79 0.81
N ASN A 149 -12.17 16.21 0.18
CA ASN A 149 -12.32 15.18 -0.87
C ASN A 149 -11.03 14.37 -1.04
N GLN A 150 -11.06 13.13 -0.57
CA GLN A 150 -9.93 12.20 -0.64
C GLN A 150 -9.56 11.86 -2.10
N THR A 151 -10.54 11.74 -2.98
CA THR A 151 -10.31 11.36 -4.38
C THR A 151 -9.52 12.42 -5.11
N ALA A 152 -9.85 13.71 -4.93
CA ALA A 152 -9.23 14.82 -5.65
C ALA A 152 -7.70 14.87 -5.44
N ILE A 153 -7.23 14.77 -4.18
CA ILE A 153 -5.80 14.89 -3.89
C ILE A 153 -5.00 13.65 -4.31
N ASN A 154 -5.52 12.44 -4.05
CA ASN A 154 -4.86 11.21 -4.47
C ASN A 154 -4.72 11.15 -5.99
N TRP A 155 -5.73 11.61 -6.68
CA TRP A 155 -5.73 11.64 -8.12
C TRP A 155 -4.69 12.63 -8.70
N LEU A 156 -4.60 13.84 -8.13
CA LEU A 156 -3.59 14.83 -8.54
C LEU A 156 -2.16 14.33 -8.35
N ILE A 157 -1.90 13.59 -7.27
CA ILE A 157 -0.60 12.96 -7.04
C ILE A 157 -0.28 11.94 -8.14
N ARG A 158 -1.24 11.07 -8.50
CA ARG A 158 -1.06 10.09 -9.57
C ARG A 158 -0.75 10.72 -10.93
N LEU A 159 -1.38 11.84 -11.25
CA LEU A 159 -1.10 12.59 -12.49
C LEU A 159 0.31 13.21 -12.52
N LYS A 160 0.80 13.71 -11.39
CA LYS A 160 2.12 14.34 -11.29
C LYS A 160 3.28 13.36 -11.30
N GLN A 161 3.10 12.11 -10.89
CA GLN A 161 4.16 11.07 -10.87
C GLN A 161 4.83 10.84 -12.23
N GLN A 162 4.26 11.37 -13.31
CA GLN A 162 4.82 11.23 -14.65
C GLN A 162 5.91 12.26 -14.99
N SER A 163 6.16 13.29 -14.15
CA SER A 163 7.01 14.41 -14.52
C SER A 163 8.33 14.60 -13.75
N ASN A 164 8.51 14.02 -12.54
CA ASN A 164 9.75 14.26 -11.75
C ASN A 164 9.96 13.25 -10.60
N ALA A 165 10.57 12.10 -10.86
CA ALA A 165 10.52 10.88 -10.06
C ALA A 165 10.98 10.98 -8.59
N ALA A 166 12.00 11.78 -8.24
CA ALA A 166 12.58 11.75 -6.89
C ALA A 166 11.80 12.58 -5.85
N TYR A 167 11.27 13.73 -6.23
CA TYR A 167 10.45 14.57 -5.34
C TYR A 167 9.03 14.01 -5.21
N ASP A 168 8.53 13.39 -6.26
CA ASP A 168 7.18 12.87 -6.34
C ASP A 168 6.96 11.70 -5.38
N GLN A 169 7.96 10.85 -5.16
CA GLN A 169 7.83 9.68 -4.27
C GLN A 169 7.56 10.09 -2.81
N SER A 170 8.32 11.03 -2.23
CA SER A 170 8.13 11.44 -0.83
C SER A 170 6.75 12.09 -0.60
N ILE A 171 6.27 12.87 -1.57
CA ILE A 171 4.94 13.48 -1.49
C ILE A 171 3.85 12.42 -1.67
N SER A 172 4.05 11.48 -2.58
CA SER A 172 3.12 10.36 -2.79
C SER A 172 2.99 9.49 -1.54
N VAL A 173 4.13 9.13 -0.95
CA VAL A 173 4.15 8.38 0.32
C VAL A 173 3.44 9.17 1.43
N CYS A 174 3.70 10.47 1.55
CA CYS A 174 3.03 11.33 2.52
C CYS A 174 1.51 11.34 2.32
N VAL A 175 1.03 11.62 1.10
CA VAL A 175 -0.41 11.69 0.81
C VAL A 175 -1.09 10.34 0.99
N MET A 176 -0.45 9.24 0.56
CA MET A 176 -1.01 7.90 0.74
C MET A 176 -1.02 7.47 2.22
N ALA A 177 0.01 7.81 3.00
CA ALA A 177 0.04 7.55 4.44
C ALA A 177 -1.06 8.32 5.17
N LEU A 178 -1.26 9.61 4.82
CA LEU A 178 -2.36 10.43 5.35
C LEU A 178 -3.72 9.87 4.91
N THR A 179 -3.86 9.44 3.67
CA THR A 179 -5.08 8.82 3.14
C THR A 179 -5.44 7.56 3.92
N PHE A 180 -4.47 6.68 4.13
CA PHE A 180 -4.69 5.46 4.88
C PHE A 180 -4.92 5.73 6.37
N GLY A 181 -4.16 6.62 6.98
CA GLY A 181 -4.38 7.02 8.36
C GLY A 181 -5.76 7.67 8.57
N HIS A 182 -6.23 8.51 7.65
CA HIS A 182 -7.57 9.09 7.68
C HIS A 182 -8.66 8.01 7.52
N TYR A 183 -8.45 7.06 6.60
CA TYR A 183 -9.34 5.90 6.42
C TYR A 183 -9.49 5.07 7.71
N LEU A 184 -8.40 4.92 8.47
CA LEU A 184 -8.39 4.22 9.76
C LEU A 184 -8.98 5.05 10.92
N GLY A 185 -9.39 6.29 10.69
CA GLY A 185 -9.92 7.18 11.73
C GLY A 185 -8.84 7.73 12.69
N ILE A 186 -7.57 7.73 12.29
CA ILE A 186 -6.47 8.27 13.11
C ILE A 186 -6.71 9.76 13.37
N PRO A 187 -6.58 10.21 14.64
CA PRO A 187 -6.79 11.60 15.01
C PRO A 187 -5.88 12.58 14.24
N LYS A 188 -6.38 13.79 13.93
CA LYS A 188 -5.66 14.81 13.16
C LYS A 188 -4.24 15.08 13.69
N SER A 189 -4.06 15.12 15.00
CA SER A 189 -2.74 15.34 15.63
C SER A 189 -1.73 14.22 15.30
N GLU A 190 -2.19 12.97 15.20
CA GLU A 190 -1.35 11.83 14.84
C GLU A 190 -1.16 11.73 13.32
N LEU A 191 -2.18 12.10 12.54
CA LEU A 191 -2.04 12.26 11.08
C LEU A 191 -0.95 13.27 10.73
N ASN A 192 -0.91 14.42 11.43
CA ASN A 192 0.14 15.42 11.23
C ASN A 192 1.55 14.88 11.55
N GLN A 193 1.67 14.03 12.57
CA GLN A 193 2.95 13.35 12.88
C GLN A 193 3.32 12.33 11.80
N LEU A 194 2.35 11.52 11.37
CA LEU A 194 2.53 10.53 10.30
C LEU A 194 2.93 11.18 8.98
N GLY A 195 2.20 12.23 8.56
CA GLY A 195 2.48 12.96 7.33
C GLY A 195 3.84 13.64 7.34
N SER A 196 4.20 14.28 8.48
CA SER A 196 5.53 14.90 8.64
C SER A 196 6.65 13.85 8.55
N ALA A 197 6.46 12.69 9.19
CA ALA A 197 7.43 11.60 9.13
C ALA A 197 7.53 11.03 7.71
N ALA A 198 6.41 10.71 7.07
CA ALA A 198 6.36 10.16 5.72
C ALA A 198 6.99 11.09 4.66
N LEU A 199 6.80 12.42 4.83
CA LEU A 199 7.42 13.42 3.95
C LEU A 199 8.95 13.48 4.13
N LEU A 200 9.46 13.24 5.34
CA LEU A 200 10.86 13.44 5.71
C LEU A 200 11.66 12.14 5.87
N GLN A 201 11.04 10.96 5.79
CA GLN A 201 11.68 9.69 6.13
C GLN A 201 12.93 9.39 5.31
N ASP A 202 12.95 9.81 4.07
CA ASP A 202 13.99 9.54 3.08
C ASP A 202 14.99 10.70 2.89
N ILE A 203 14.93 11.74 3.71
CA ILE A 203 15.78 12.92 3.54
C ILE A 203 17.28 12.59 3.59
N GLY A 204 17.66 11.51 4.26
CA GLY A 204 19.03 11.01 4.32
C GLY A 204 19.60 10.53 2.99
N LYS A 205 18.76 10.21 2.02
CA LYS A 205 19.18 9.78 0.68
C LYS A 205 19.98 10.86 -0.07
N ILE A 206 19.83 12.13 0.29
CA ILE A 206 20.60 13.23 -0.31
C ILE A 206 22.12 13.12 -0.09
N HIS A 207 22.55 12.35 0.89
CA HIS A 207 23.98 12.12 1.19
C HIS A 207 24.51 10.81 0.59
N LEU A 208 23.65 10.04 -0.09
CA LEU A 208 24.08 8.82 -0.76
C LEU A 208 24.64 9.14 -2.15
N PRO A 209 25.64 8.36 -2.64
CA PRO A 209 26.11 8.50 -4.00
C PRO A 209 24.98 8.33 -5.01
N THR A 210 24.85 9.30 -5.93
CA THR A 210 23.78 9.28 -6.97
C THR A 210 23.90 8.06 -7.87
N GLU A 211 25.13 7.63 -8.16
CA GLU A 211 25.43 6.44 -8.96
C GLU A 211 24.85 5.18 -8.32
N LEU A 212 24.85 5.12 -6.99
CA LEU A 212 24.32 3.99 -6.23
C LEU A 212 22.78 3.96 -6.23
N LEU A 213 22.15 5.14 -6.12
CA LEU A 213 20.70 5.27 -6.16
C LEU A 213 20.12 4.97 -7.55
N ASN A 214 20.91 5.24 -8.61
CA ASN A 214 20.50 5.06 -10.00
C ASN A 214 21.11 3.80 -10.66
N LYS A 215 21.73 2.92 -9.87
CA LYS A 215 22.36 1.70 -10.39
C LYS A 215 21.29 0.79 -10.99
N ALA A 216 21.48 0.37 -12.24
CA ALA A 216 20.56 -0.53 -12.95
C ALA A 216 20.72 -2.00 -12.52
N ASP A 217 21.92 -2.40 -12.09
CA ASP A 217 22.19 -3.75 -11.61
C ASP A 217 21.80 -3.93 -10.14
N PRO A 218 21.51 -5.16 -9.69
CA PRO A 218 21.27 -5.45 -8.28
C PRO A 218 22.41 -4.96 -7.39
N LEU A 219 22.05 -4.39 -6.24
CA LEU A 219 23.01 -3.92 -5.26
C LEU A 219 23.74 -5.09 -4.60
N THR A 220 25.06 -4.99 -4.49
CA THR A 220 25.85 -5.91 -3.66
C THR A 220 25.51 -5.72 -2.17
N PRO A 221 25.82 -6.70 -1.30
CA PRO A 221 25.58 -6.55 0.15
C PRO A 221 26.25 -5.31 0.76
N ALA A 222 27.42 -4.91 0.27
CA ALA A 222 28.12 -3.71 0.73
C ALA A 222 27.38 -2.42 0.30
N GLU A 223 26.95 -2.35 -0.96
CA GLU A 223 26.15 -1.24 -1.50
C GLU A 223 24.79 -1.12 -0.81
N LEU A 224 24.13 -2.27 -0.56
CA LEU A 224 22.86 -2.31 0.16
C LEU A 224 23.02 -1.74 1.59
N LYS A 225 24.13 -2.05 2.28
CA LYS A 225 24.43 -1.47 3.59
C LYS A 225 24.56 0.06 3.53
N ILE A 226 25.19 0.58 2.46
CA ILE A 226 25.31 2.03 2.24
C ILE A 226 23.91 2.63 2.02
N VAL A 227 23.10 2.03 1.15
CA VAL A 227 21.75 2.53 0.89
C VAL A 227 20.89 2.51 2.16
N ARG A 228 20.92 1.44 2.94
CA ARG A 228 20.18 1.32 4.21
C ARG A 228 20.57 2.37 5.25
N SER A 229 21.80 2.92 5.18
CA SER A 229 22.26 3.94 6.12
C SER A 229 21.50 5.28 5.99
N HIS A 230 20.69 5.49 4.93
CA HIS A 230 19.86 6.70 4.81
C HIS A 230 18.94 6.90 6.00
N VAL A 231 18.47 5.82 6.63
CA VAL A 231 17.59 5.90 7.80
C VAL A 231 18.33 6.56 8.98
N ASP A 232 19.52 6.08 9.30
CA ASP A 232 20.35 6.67 10.37
C ASP A 232 20.74 8.12 10.03
N MET A 233 21.04 8.39 8.76
CA MET A 233 21.33 9.75 8.28
C MET A 233 20.13 10.67 8.43
N SER A 234 18.92 10.23 8.01
CA SER A 234 17.68 10.98 8.20
C SER A 234 17.45 11.34 9.67
N VAL A 235 17.52 10.33 10.56
CA VAL A 235 17.34 10.52 11.99
C VAL A 235 18.37 11.48 12.58
N LYS A 236 19.65 11.32 12.22
CA LYS A 236 20.74 12.19 12.69
C LYS A 236 20.52 13.65 12.28
N MET A 237 20.10 13.89 11.04
CA MET A 237 19.81 15.23 10.53
C MET A 237 18.61 15.84 11.23
N LEU A 238 17.50 15.10 11.28
CA LEU A 238 16.26 15.58 11.88
C LEU A 238 16.42 15.86 13.37
N ARG A 239 17.15 15.04 14.13
CA ARG A 239 17.48 15.31 15.56
C ARG A 239 18.33 16.56 15.75
N LYS A 240 19.30 16.80 14.85
CA LYS A 240 20.23 17.92 14.98
C LYS A 240 19.65 19.24 14.46
N GLN A 241 18.82 19.18 13.41
CA GLN A 241 18.44 20.34 12.62
C GLN A 241 16.94 20.69 12.70
N SER A 242 16.16 19.92 13.48
CA SER A 242 14.74 20.19 13.63
C SER A 242 14.30 20.00 15.08
N ASN A 243 13.32 20.77 15.53
CA ASN A 243 12.66 20.55 16.81
C ASN A 243 11.39 19.67 16.61
N LEU A 244 11.46 18.66 15.74
CA LEU A 244 10.36 17.75 15.47
C LEU A 244 10.01 16.92 16.71
N PRO A 245 8.73 16.56 16.90
CA PRO A 245 8.32 15.69 18.00
C PRO A 245 9.08 14.35 17.97
N PRO A 246 9.45 13.79 19.15
CA PRO A 246 10.15 12.50 19.20
C PRO A 246 9.44 11.38 18.45
N LYS A 247 8.10 11.38 18.42
CA LYS A 247 7.29 10.39 17.71
C LYS A 247 7.49 10.45 16.19
N VAL A 248 7.65 11.66 15.62
CA VAL A 248 7.99 11.82 14.20
C VAL A 248 9.35 11.18 13.89
N ILE A 249 10.34 11.42 14.75
CA ILE A 249 11.67 10.83 14.60
C ILE A 249 11.63 9.30 14.72
N ASP A 250 10.82 8.76 15.64
CA ASP A 250 10.67 7.31 15.78
C ASP A 250 10.00 6.67 14.55
N ILE A 251 8.98 7.31 13.97
CA ILE A 251 8.37 6.85 12.72
C ILE A 251 9.42 6.80 11.60
N VAL A 252 10.19 7.88 11.41
CA VAL A 252 11.30 7.94 10.44
C VAL A 252 12.31 6.82 10.70
N TYR A 253 12.63 6.53 11.97
CA TYR A 253 13.62 5.52 12.32
C TYR A 253 13.15 4.09 12.09
N SER A 254 11.84 3.87 11.98
CA SER A 254 11.24 2.52 11.98
C SER A 254 10.52 2.16 10.68
N HIS A 255 10.46 3.04 9.67
CA HIS A 255 9.65 2.78 8.47
C HIS A 255 10.15 1.59 7.62
N HIS A 256 11.41 1.17 7.80
CA HIS A 256 11.96 -0.03 7.18
C HIS A 256 12.03 -1.24 8.11
N GLU A 257 11.51 -1.14 9.34
CA GLU A 257 11.38 -2.30 10.21
C GLU A 257 10.30 -3.26 9.70
N ARG A 258 10.48 -4.54 9.95
CA ARG A 258 9.57 -5.60 9.52
C ARG A 258 9.28 -6.53 10.70
N PHE A 259 8.06 -7.05 10.76
CA PHE A 259 7.56 -7.81 11.92
C PHE A 259 8.33 -9.09 12.23
N ASP A 260 9.01 -9.68 11.24
CA ASP A 260 9.87 -10.86 11.40
C ASP A 260 11.31 -10.51 11.84
N GLY A 261 11.59 -9.25 12.17
CA GLY A 261 12.92 -8.78 12.54
C GLY A 261 13.92 -8.66 11.36
N SER A 262 13.48 -8.93 10.13
CA SER A 262 14.34 -8.80 8.93
C SER A 262 14.55 -7.35 8.47
N GLY A 263 13.81 -6.42 9.10
CA GLY A 263 13.90 -4.99 8.84
C GLY A 263 15.19 -4.34 9.32
N TYR A 264 15.27 -3.04 9.14
CA TYR A 264 16.42 -2.24 9.54
C TYR A 264 16.02 -0.83 9.98
N PRO A 265 16.84 -0.09 10.73
CA PRO A 265 18.21 -0.39 11.12
C PRO A 265 18.35 -1.17 12.43
N ARG A 266 17.25 -1.35 13.21
CA ARG A 266 17.30 -1.93 14.56
C ARG A 266 16.93 -3.42 14.59
N GLY A 267 16.30 -3.94 13.53
CA GLY A 267 15.79 -5.32 13.50
C GLY A 267 14.69 -5.55 14.51
N LEU A 268 13.74 -4.59 14.60
CA LEU A 268 12.61 -4.69 15.53
C LEU A 268 11.64 -5.77 15.05
N GLU A 269 11.10 -6.51 16.03
CA GLU A 269 10.09 -7.55 15.80
C GLU A 269 8.68 -7.05 16.13
N THR A 270 7.68 -7.92 15.88
CA THR A 270 6.28 -7.70 16.23
C THR A 270 6.12 -7.15 17.65
N GLY A 271 5.25 -6.15 17.82
CA GLY A 271 4.98 -5.49 19.12
C GLY A 271 5.98 -4.39 19.48
N GLN A 272 7.16 -4.33 18.87
CA GLN A 272 8.14 -3.28 19.08
C GLN A 272 7.96 -2.13 18.08
N ILE A 273 7.34 -2.39 16.91
CA ILE A 273 7.10 -1.41 15.86
C ILE A 273 5.77 -0.69 16.13
N GLY A 274 5.81 0.64 16.21
CA GLY A 274 4.62 1.46 16.39
C GLY A 274 3.70 1.44 15.17
N ILE A 275 2.39 1.59 15.40
CA ILE A 275 1.37 1.55 14.32
C ILE A 275 1.64 2.57 13.21
N LEU A 276 2.02 3.81 13.55
CA LEU A 276 2.31 4.85 12.56
C LEU A 276 3.55 4.51 11.74
N SER A 277 4.55 3.85 12.35
CA SER A 277 5.74 3.35 11.64
C SER A 277 5.39 2.21 10.68
N THR A 278 4.49 1.32 11.09
CA THR A 278 3.98 0.24 10.23
C THR A 278 3.23 0.80 9.02
N ILE A 279 2.39 1.82 9.23
CA ILE A 279 1.67 2.51 8.14
C ILE A 279 2.67 3.17 7.18
N ALA A 280 3.65 3.92 7.71
CA ALA A 280 4.67 4.57 6.89
C ALA A 280 5.45 3.56 6.05
N GLY A 281 5.90 2.44 6.65
CA GLY A 281 6.66 1.41 5.96
C GLY A 281 5.85 0.60 4.93
N LEU A 282 4.57 0.34 5.21
CA LEU A 282 3.66 -0.31 4.27
C LEU A 282 3.44 0.57 3.04
N VAL A 283 3.12 1.84 3.27
CA VAL A 283 2.87 2.80 2.19
C VAL A 283 4.12 3.07 1.37
N ASP A 284 5.30 3.21 2.01
CA ASP A 284 6.57 3.35 1.31
C ASP A 284 6.84 2.15 0.39
N SER A 285 6.62 0.92 0.87
CA SER A 285 6.78 -0.30 0.06
C SER A 285 5.82 -0.30 -1.14
N TYR A 286 4.56 0.08 -0.95
CA TYR A 286 3.56 0.17 -1.99
C TYR A 286 3.93 1.22 -3.06
N GLU A 287 4.24 2.45 -2.67
CA GLU A 287 4.62 3.53 -3.59
C GLU A 287 5.94 3.21 -4.31
N ALA A 288 6.89 2.58 -3.61
CA ALA A 288 8.13 2.14 -4.21
C ALA A 288 7.94 1.09 -5.31
N MET A 289 6.96 0.19 -5.16
CA MET A 289 6.64 -0.82 -6.19
C MET A 289 6.05 -0.22 -7.46
N MET A 290 5.30 0.87 -7.33
CA MET A 290 4.64 1.54 -8.47
C MET A 290 5.50 2.63 -9.10
N SER A 291 6.60 3.03 -8.47
CA SER A 291 7.53 4.04 -9.00
C SER A 291 8.43 3.44 -10.08
N ASP A 292 8.70 4.22 -11.12
CA ASP A 292 9.70 3.90 -12.14
C ASP A 292 11.09 3.88 -11.52
N ARG A 293 11.85 2.83 -11.76
CA ARG A 293 13.22 2.68 -11.23
C ARG A 293 14.14 2.13 -12.33
N PRO A 294 15.42 2.53 -12.36
CA PRO A 294 16.36 2.13 -13.41
C PRO A 294 16.51 0.62 -13.59
N TYR A 295 16.19 -0.16 -12.55
CA TYR A 295 16.36 -1.62 -12.49
C TYR A 295 15.07 -2.42 -12.52
N ARG A 296 13.90 -1.75 -12.59
CA ARG A 296 12.59 -2.44 -12.54
C ARG A 296 11.49 -1.57 -13.13
N GLU A 297 10.69 -2.14 -13.99
CA GLU A 297 9.45 -1.53 -14.44
C GLU A 297 8.46 -1.34 -13.27
N PRO A 298 7.68 -0.26 -13.27
CA PRO A 298 6.67 -0.01 -12.26
C PRO A 298 5.59 -1.09 -12.30
N LYS A 299 5.21 -1.59 -11.13
CA LYS A 299 4.07 -2.50 -10.98
C LYS A 299 2.77 -1.72 -11.09
N THR A 300 1.72 -2.39 -11.58
CA THR A 300 0.36 -1.87 -11.43
C THR A 300 -0.03 -1.87 -9.94
N SER A 301 -1.00 -1.01 -9.56
CA SER A 301 -1.52 -0.99 -8.19
C SER A 301 -1.99 -2.38 -7.73
N PHE A 302 -2.66 -3.12 -8.60
CA PHE A 302 -3.10 -4.48 -8.31
C PHE A 302 -1.94 -5.43 -7.99
N GLN A 303 -0.89 -5.43 -8.83
CA GLN A 303 0.30 -6.25 -8.59
C GLN A 303 1.02 -5.89 -7.29
N ALA A 304 1.11 -4.59 -6.97
CA ALA A 304 1.71 -4.13 -5.72
C ALA A 304 0.90 -4.57 -4.49
N LEU A 305 -0.44 -4.48 -4.55
CA LEU A 305 -1.32 -4.94 -3.48
C LEU A 305 -1.25 -6.45 -3.28
N MET A 306 -1.17 -7.23 -4.36
CA MET A 306 -1.02 -8.69 -4.25
C MET A 306 0.30 -9.07 -3.59
N GLU A 307 1.42 -8.42 -3.94
CA GLU A 307 2.71 -8.68 -3.30
C GLU A 307 2.69 -8.33 -1.80
N ILE A 308 2.08 -7.20 -1.43
CA ILE A 308 1.87 -6.83 -0.03
C ILE A 308 1.00 -7.87 0.70
N TYR A 309 -0.04 -8.37 0.04
CA TYR A 309 -0.90 -9.40 0.58
C TYR A 309 -0.14 -10.72 0.84
N ASP A 310 0.77 -11.10 -0.04
CA ASP A 310 1.60 -12.29 0.11
C ASP A 310 2.62 -12.16 1.26
N GLU A 311 3.00 -10.93 1.60
CA GLU A 311 3.92 -10.63 2.71
C GLU A 311 3.22 -10.48 4.08
N ARG A 312 1.88 -10.58 4.13
CA ARG A 312 1.12 -10.50 5.37
C ARG A 312 1.51 -11.63 6.34
N ASP A 313 1.34 -11.38 7.63
CA ASP A 313 1.70 -12.28 8.74
C ASP A 313 3.20 -12.60 8.86
N ARG A 314 4.01 -12.14 7.91
CA ARG A 314 5.47 -12.25 7.96
C ARG A 314 6.12 -10.88 8.11
N LEU A 315 6.00 -10.01 7.12
CA LEU A 315 6.61 -8.68 7.15
C LEU A 315 5.69 -7.62 7.73
N LEU A 316 4.39 -7.81 7.58
CA LEU A 316 3.34 -6.83 7.93
C LEU A 316 2.17 -7.54 8.59
N PRO A 317 1.46 -6.90 9.55
CA PRO A 317 0.28 -7.49 10.17
C PRO A 317 -0.86 -7.65 9.17
N ASN A 318 -1.51 -8.82 9.15
CA ASN A 318 -2.63 -9.10 8.27
C ASN A 318 -3.74 -8.05 8.36
N ALA A 319 -4.15 -7.66 9.56
CA ALA A 319 -5.21 -6.68 9.76
C ALA A 319 -4.90 -5.32 9.10
N ILE A 320 -3.65 -4.86 9.16
CA ILE A 320 -3.22 -3.62 8.50
C ILE A 320 -3.22 -3.78 6.98
N VAL A 321 -2.74 -4.90 6.48
CA VAL A 321 -2.70 -5.21 5.05
C VAL A 321 -4.11 -5.25 4.47
N GLU A 322 -5.04 -5.94 5.11
CA GLU A 322 -6.44 -6.02 4.68
C GLU A 322 -7.12 -4.64 4.65
N GLN A 323 -6.93 -3.83 5.70
CA GLN A 323 -7.46 -2.46 5.75
C GLN A 323 -6.83 -1.58 4.67
N PHE A 324 -5.54 -1.76 4.38
CA PHE A 324 -4.86 -1.01 3.31
C PHE A 324 -5.41 -1.36 1.93
N ILE A 325 -5.61 -2.66 1.66
CA ILE A 325 -6.24 -3.12 0.40
C ILE A 325 -7.65 -2.56 0.27
N GLN A 326 -8.42 -2.52 1.35
CA GLN A 326 -9.75 -1.91 1.35
C GLN A 326 -9.69 -0.39 1.13
N CYS A 327 -8.72 0.30 1.72
CA CYS A 327 -8.50 1.72 1.54
C CYS A 327 -8.12 2.06 0.10
N VAL A 328 -7.12 1.41 -0.46
CA VAL A 328 -6.63 1.64 -1.83
C VAL A 328 -7.66 1.14 -2.85
N GLY A 329 -8.22 -0.05 -2.62
CA GLY A 329 -9.12 -0.76 -3.52
C GLY A 329 -8.37 -1.49 -4.64
N ILE A 330 -9.00 -2.53 -5.16
CA ILE A 330 -8.41 -3.39 -6.19
C ILE A 330 -8.21 -2.63 -7.50
N PHE A 331 -9.13 -1.73 -7.82
CA PHE A 331 -9.06 -0.84 -8.98
C PHE A 331 -9.10 0.63 -8.51
N PRO A 332 -7.98 1.22 -8.09
CA PRO A 332 -7.94 2.61 -7.65
C PRO A 332 -8.40 3.56 -8.76
N VAL A 333 -8.92 4.72 -8.37
CA VAL A 333 -9.23 5.80 -9.31
C VAL A 333 -7.95 6.20 -10.05
N GLY A 334 -8.06 6.33 -11.38
CA GLY A 334 -6.92 6.56 -12.27
C GLY A 334 -6.31 5.27 -12.85
N SER A 335 -6.72 4.07 -12.40
CA SER A 335 -6.28 2.82 -13.02
C SER A 335 -6.83 2.67 -14.43
N PHE A 336 -5.98 2.26 -15.37
CA PHE A 336 -6.40 1.86 -16.71
C PHE A 336 -6.80 0.39 -16.70
N VAL A 337 -7.96 0.10 -17.25
CA VAL A 337 -8.53 -1.25 -17.23
C VAL A 337 -9.07 -1.63 -18.61
N GLU A 338 -8.90 -2.89 -18.98
CA GLU A 338 -9.60 -3.51 -20.09
C GLU A 338 -10.84 -4.24 -19.56
N LEU A 339 -11.98 -4.05 -20.20
CA LEU A 339 -13.21 -4.74 -19.85
C LEU A 339 -13.31 -6.09 -20.56
N THR A 340 -14.15 -6.97 -20.03
CA THR A 340 -14.46 -8.28 -20.67
C THR A 340 -15.03 -8.16 -22.08
N SER A 341 -15.58 -6.99 -22.42
CA SER A 341 -16.09 -6.64 -23.75
C SER A 341 -15.01 -6.11 -24.71
N GLY A 342 -13.75 -5.96 -24.24
CA GLY A 342 -12.60 -5.54 -25.04
C GLY A 342 -12.36 -4.01 -25.05
N GLU A 343 -13.25 -3.20 -24.51
CA GLU A 343 -13.04 -1.76 -24.40
C GLU A 343 -11.99 -1.45 -23.32
N VAL A 344 -11.28 -0.34 -23.49
CA VAL A 344 -10.33 0.18 -22.50
C VAL A 344 -10.88 1.47 -21.88
N GLY A 345 -10.74 1.57 -20.59
CA GLY A 345 -11.20 2.75 -19.85
C GLY A 345 -10.35 3.08 -18.63
N VAL A 346 -10.66 4.22 -18.03
CA VAL A 346 -10.06 4.71 -16.80
C VAL A 346 -11.07 4.64 -15.67
N VAL A 347 -10.66 4.11 -14.52
CA VAL A 347 -11.49 4.11 -13.31
C VAL A 347 -11.63 5.55 -12.81
N VAL A 348 -12.85 6.09 -12.82
CA VAL A 348 -13.15 7.46 -12.38
C VAL A 348 -13.85 7.53 -11.02
N TYR A 349 -14.46 6.43 -10.59
CA TYR A 349 -15.11 6.34 -9.29
C TYR A 349 -15.09 4.89 -8.80
N ARG A 350 -14.90 4.72 -7.52
CA ARG A 350 -14.89 3.42 -6.84
C ARG A 350 -15.98 3.41 -5.76
N ASP A 351 -16.84 2.42 -5.83
CA ASP A 351 -17.76 2.10 -4.73
C ASP A 351 -16.99 1.34 -3.64
N ARG A 352 -17.17 1.72 -2.37
CA ARG A 352 -16.49 1.07 -1.23
C ARG A 352 -17.01 -0.33 -0.95
N ILE A 353 -18.26 -0.61 -1.28
CA ILE A 353 -18.91 -1.92 -1.07
C ILE A 353 -18.69 -2.82 -2.27
N GLN A 354 -18.82 -2.28 -3.49
CA GLN A 354 -18.68 -3.02 -4.74
C GLN A 354 -17.34 -2.73 -5.43
N GLN A 355 -16.25 -2.98 -4.72
CA GLN A 355 -14.89 -2.63 -5.15
C GLN A 355 -14.46 -3.23 -6.50
N LEU A 356 -15.05 -4.37 -6.89
CA LEU A 356 -14.80 -5.03 -8.18
C LEU A 356 -15.61 -4.45 -9.34
N LYS A 357 -16.53 -3.51 -9.07
CA LYS A 357 -17.44 -2.92 -10.07
C LYS A 357 -17.35 -1.39 -10.07
N PRO A 358 -16.18 -0.82 -10.41
CA PRO A 358 -16.01 0.64 -10.42
C PRO A 358 -16.84 1.31 -11.51
N LYS A 359 -16.89 2.65 -11.48
CA LYS A 359 -17.28 3.43 -12.66
C LYS A 359 -16.06 3.63 -13.54
N VAL A 360 -16.20 3.31 -14.81
CA VAL A 360 -15.11 3.34 -15.79
C VAL A 360 -15.51 4.28 -16.93
N MET A 361 -14.67 5.27 -17.21
CA MET A 361 -14.78 6.12 -18.38
C MET A 361 -14.10 5.42 -19.55
N ILE A 362 -14.86 5.06 -20.57
CA ILE A 362 -14.36 4.33 -21.74
C ILE A 362 -13.64 5.31 -22.66
N ILE A 363 -12.41 4.98 -23.01
CA ILE A 363 -11.51 5.84 -23.81
C ILE A 363 -11.09 5.22 -25.13
N LEU A 364 -11.08 3.86 -25.21
CA LEU A 364 -10.88 3.12 -26.44
C LEU A 364 -12.02 2.13 -26.63
N ASP A 365 -12.45 1.98 -27.88
CA ASP A 365 -13.39 0.91 -28.28
C ASP A 365 -12.67 -0.47 -28.28
N LYS A 366 -13.46 -1.53 -28.54
CA LYS A 366 -12.97 -2.90 -28.61
C LYS A 366 -11.92 -3.14 -29.72
N ASP A 367 -11.83 -2.24 -30.70
CA ASP A 367 -10.85 -2.29 -31.81
C ASP A 367 -9.62 -1.43 -31.51
N GLY A 368 -9.51 -0.84 -30.30
CA GLY A 368 -8.41 -0.01 -29.84
C GLY A 368 -8.43 1.43 -30.39
N ARG A 369 -9.55 1.89 -30.97
CA ARG A 369 -9.70 3.25 -31.50
C ARG A 369 -10.12 4.22 -30.40
N LYS A 370 -9.54 5.42 -30.41
CA LYS A 370 -9.91 6.48 -29.43
C LYS A 370 -11.36 6.91 -29.64
N ILE A 371 -12.09 7.02 -28.54
CA ILE A 371 -13.47 7.50 -28.52
C ILE A 371 -13.44 9.03 -28.37
N SER A 372 -14.10 9.74 -29.29
CA SER A 372 -14.14 11.22 -29.31
C SER A 372 -14.92 11.81 -28.14
N GLU A 373 -15.97 11.13 -27.69
CA GLU A 373 -16.81 11.51 -26.56
C GLU A 373 -16.81 10.36 -25.54
N PRO A 374 -15.88 10.36 -24.55
CA PRO A 374 -15.80 9.30 -23.56
C PRO A 374 -17.09 9.16 -22.74
N GLU A 375 -17.61 7.94 -22.65
CA GLU A 375 -18.78 7.61 -21.83
C GLU A 375 -18.36 6.96 -20.52
N THR A 376 -19.02 7.31 -19.42
CA THR A 376 -18.80 6.68 -18.13
C THR A 376 -19.82 5.57 -17.89
N ILE A 377 -19.32 4.34 -17.75
CA ILE A 377 -20.13 3.15 -17.44
C ILE A 377 -20.01 2.84 -15.95
N ASN A 378 -21.14 2.66 -15.26
CA ASN A 378 -21.17 2.16 -13.90
C ASN A 378 -21.29 0.63 -13.92
N LEU A 379 -20.18 -0.08 -13.64
CA LEU A 379 -20.16 -1.55 -13.65
C LEU A 379 -21.03 -2.19 -12.55
N ALA A 380 -21.39 -1.42 -11.51
CA ALA A 380 -22.26 -1.88 -10.42
C ALA A 380 -23.76 -1.88 -10.79
N SER A 381 -24.18 -0.98 -11.68
CA SER A 381 -25.59 -0.77 -12.03
C SER A 381 -25.93 -1.12 -13.48
N GLN A 382 -25.19 -2.04 -14.09
CA GLN A 382 -25.47 -2.49 -15.44
C GLN A 382 -26.81 -3.24 -15.49
N TYR A 383 -27.69 -2.81 -16.40
CA TYR A 383 -28.83 -3.62 -16.77
C TYR A 383 -28.33 -4.83 -17.57
N VAL A 384 -28.43 -6.01 -16.98
CA VAL A 384 -28.05 -7.25 -17.67
C VAL A 384 -29.20 -7.57 -18.64
N VAL A 385 -28.99 -7.30 -19.91
CA VAL A 385 -29.90 -7.77 -20.97
C VAL A 385 -29.80 -9.29 -20.99
N PRO A 386 -30.94 -10.03 -21.03
CA PRO A 386 -30.89 -11.48 -21.22
C PRO A 386 -29.96 -11.84 -22.38
N ASP A 387 -29.13 -12.87 -22.22
CA ASP A 387 -28.14 -13.37 -23.18
C ASP A 387 -26.90 -12.47 -23.41
N THR A 388 -26.68 -11.41 -22.64
CA THR A 388 -25.43 -10.64 -22.65
C THR A 388 -24.66 -10.82 -21.36
N MET A 389 -23.34 -11.08 -21.46
CA MET A 389 -22.49 -11.06 -20.26
C MET A 389 -22.31 -9.64 -19.75
N PRO A 390 -22.40 -9.41 -18.42
CA PRO A 390 -22.11 -8.09 -17.85
C PRO A 390 -20.67 -7.70 -18.16
N LYS A 391 -20.44 -6.42 -18.45
CA LYS A 391 -19.08 -5.88 -18.57
C LYS A 391 -18.44 -5.89 -17.18
N LEU A 392 -17.29 -6.49 -17.06
CA LEU A 392 -16.47 -6.55 -15.87
C LEU A 392 -15.05 -6.09 -16.20
N VAL A 393 -14.27 -5.73 -15.20
CA VAL A 393 -12.84 -5.51 -15.40
C VAL A 393 -12.18 -6.86 -15.66
N ASN A 394 -11.53 -6.98 -16.81
CA ASN A 394 -10.79 -8.17 -17.23
C ASN A 394 -9.36 -8.14 -16.68
N LYS A 395 -8.66 -7.00 -16.86
CA LYS A 395 -7.30 -6.78 -16.37
C LYS A 395 -7.00 -5.31 -16.18
N VAL A 396 -6.00 -5.03 -15.34
CA VAL A 396 -5.36 -3.71 -15.25
C VAL A 396 -4.27 -3.64 -16.31
N ILE A 397 -4.19 -2.52 -17.03
CA ILE A 397 -3.25 -2.32 -18.12
C ILE A 397 -2.33 -1.13 -17.85
N ASP A 398 -1.15 -1.14 -18.44
CA ASP A 398 -0.26 0.02 -18.48
C ASP A 398 -0.73 0.98 -19.57
N PRO A 399 -1.03 2.27 -19.26
CA PRO A 399 -1.45 3.25 -20.25
C PRO A 399 -0.41 3.50 -21.36
N LYS A 400 0.87 3.28 -21.09
CA LYS A 400 1.96 3.40 -22.08
C LYS A 400 1.79 2.49 -23.30
N ILE A 401 1.12 1.34 -23.14
CA ILE A 401 0.86 0.38 -24.24
C ILE A 401 -0.01 1.01 -25.33
N TYR A 402 -0.89 1.95 -24.97
CA TYR A 402 -1.87 2.55 -25.88
C TYR A 402 -1.59 4.02 -26.24
N ASP A 403 -0.41 4.56 -25.86
CA ASP A 403 -0.05 5.98 -26.05
C ASP A 403 -1.15 6.94 -25.54
N ILE A 404 -1.63 6.64 -24.33
CA ILE A 404 -2.69 7.41 -23.66
C ILE A 404 -2.03 8.37 -22.67
N ASP A 405 -2.24 9.68 -22.88
CA ASP A 405 -1.92 10.69 -21.87
C ASP A 405 -3.07 10.77 -20.85
N PRO A 406 -2.85 10.35 -19.61
CA PRO A 406 -3.91 10.40 -18.60
C PRO A 406 -4.38 11.81 -18.26
N SER A 407 -3.56 12.85 -18.47
CA SER A 407 -3.91 14.24 -18.17
C SER A 407 -5.06 14.76 -19.04
N TYR A 408 -5.24 14.18 -20.22
CA TYR A 408 -6.26 14.59 -21.20
C TYR A 408 -7.70 14.35 -20.71
N PHE A 409 -7.92 13.40 -19.82
CA PHE A 409 -9.27 13.00 -19.39
C PHE A 409 -9.77 13.79 -18.17
N PHE A 410 -9.00 14.78 -17.70
CA PHE A 410 -9.25 15.44 -16.43
C PHE A 410 -8.92 16.94 -16.46
N ALA A 411 -8.80 17.49 -17.67
CA ALA A 411 -8.61 18.92 -17.91
C ALA A 411 -9.93 19.68 -17.77
#